data_b1bf6b3d94adf8b2f293dce78105891b
#
_entry.id   b1bf6b3d94adf8b2f293dce78105891b
#
_cell.length_a   1.000
_cell.length_b   1.000
_cell.length_c   1.000
_cell.angle_alpha   90.00
_cell.angle_beta   90.00
_cell.angle_gamma   90.00
#
_symmetry.space_group_name_H-M   'P 1'
#
loop_
_entity.id
_entity.type
_entity.pdbx_description
1 polymer ?
#
loop_
_entity_poly.entity_id
_entity_poly.type
_entity_poly.pdbx_seq_one_letter_code
_entity_poly.pdbx_strand_id
1 'polypeptide(L)'
;MKLLFIGDIVGRPGRDLVRRHLKALAAAQGADLVIANGENAAGGAGITRDNANEILSAGVDVITSGNHVWDKRETLEFIGAEPRLLRPANYPAGTPGLGSHVARSRSGVLVGVVNVMGRVFLHAIDDPFRVAEREIERVRNDGAQIVFVDIHAETTSEKMALGWYLDGKVTAVVGTHTHVQTADERILPGGTAYLTDVGMTGPHDGVIGMDRVAVIARFMSGLPVRFEPATGDARLHGVTITADPITGKATAIERVALTEDQLKELTDRASAVPAV
;
A
#
# COMPACT_ATOMS: atom_id res chain seq x y z
N MET A 1 10.40 -8.82 -13.88
CA MET A 1 9.49 -9.22 -12.80
C MET A 1 8.34 -8.22 -12.65
N LYS A 2 7.22 -8.62 -12.05
CA LYS A 2 6.06 -7.73 -11.86
C LYS A 2 5.67 -7.65 -10.39
N LEU A 3 5.55 -6.42 -9.87
CA LEU A 3 4.99 -6.13 -8.55
C LEU A 3 3.51 -5.76 -8.70
N LEU A 4 2.68 -6.16 -7.74
CA LEU A 4 1.32 -5.66 -7.56
C LEU A 4 1.25 -4.95 -6.20
N PHE A 5 0.86 -3.69 -6.20
CA PHE A 5 0.60 -2.94 -4.98
C PHE A 5 -0.89 -2.63 -4.87
N ILE A 6 -1.48 -2.97 -3.74
CA ILE A 6 -2.88 -2.74 -3.41
C ILE A 6 -2.98 -1.51 -2.51
N GLY A 7 -3.80 -0.55 -2.90
CA GLY A 7 -4.02 0.68 -2.15
C GLY A 7 -4.75 0.46 -0.83
N ASP A 8 -4.80 1.52 -0.04
CA ASP A 8 -5.30 1.56 1.34
C ASP A 8 -6.52 0.65 1.57
N ILE A 9 -6.33 -0.46 2.30
CA ILE A 9 -7.40 -1.42 2.59
C ILE A 9 -8.29 -0.84 3.69
N VAL A 10 -9.55 -0.47 3.34
CA VAL A 10 -10.47 0.19 4.24
C VAL A 10 -11.51 -0.79 4.81
N GLY A 11 -11.42 -1.05 6.09
CA GLY A 11 -12.38 -1.80 6.87
C GLY A 11 -12.63 -3.23 6.37
N ARG A 12 -13.76 -3.81 6.78
CA ARG A 12 -14.15 -5.16 6.35
C ARG A 12 -14.41 -5.26 4.84
N PRO A 13 -15.08 -4.28 4.18
CA PRO A 13 -15.29 -4.38 2.73
C PRO A 13 -13.99 -4.53 1.95
N GLY A 14 -12.95 -3.75 2.29
CA GLY A 14 -11.64 -3.84 1.64
C GLY A 14 -10.95 -5.19 1.89
N ARG A 15 -10.95 -5.66 3.16
CA ARG A 15 -10.39 -6.98 3.48
C ARG A 15 -11.12 -8.12 2.77
N ASP A 16 -12.45 -8.06 2.67
CA ASP A 16 -13.24 -9.07 1.98
C ASP A 16 -12.88 -9.17 0.48
N LEU A 17 -12.64 -8.04 -0.21
CA LEU A 17 -12.14 -8.03 -1.59
C LEU A 17 -10.78 -8.71 -1.70
N VAL A 18 -9.84 -8.34 -0.83
CA VAL A 18 -8.48 -8.93 -0.80
C VAL A 18 -8.57 -10.43 -0.52
N ARG A 19 -9.30 -10.85 0.50
CA ARG A 19 -9.44 -12.25 0.89
C ARG A 19 -10.02 -13.13 -0.21
N ARG A 20 -11.03 -12.63 -0.93
CA ARG A 20 -11.74 -13.43 -1.95
C ARG A 20 -11.05 -13.43 -3.29
N HIS A 21 -10.42 -12.33 -3.69
CA HIS A 21 -10.07 -12.09 -5.08
C HIS A 21 -8.59 -11.88 -5.36
N LEU A 22 -7.77 -11.57 -4.34
CA LEU A 22 -6.37 -11.21 -4.55
C LEU A 22 -5.55 -12.28 -5.26
N LYS A 23 -5.75 -13.57 -4.92
CA LYS A 23 -5.00 -14.68 -5.55
C LYS A 23 -5.28 -14.76 -7.05
N ALA A 24 -6.56 -14.63 -7.45
CA ALA A 24 -6.95 -14.63 -8.85
C ALA A 24 -6.42 -13.39 -9.58
N LEU A 25 -6.51 -12.22 -8.96
CA LEU A 25 -5.97 -10.98 -9.51
C LEU A 25 -4.45 -11.06 -9.69
N ALA A 26 -3.71 -11.48 -8.67
CA ALA A 26 -2.26 -11.61 -8.74
C ALA A 26 -1.82 -12.57 -9.86
N ALA A 27 -2.53 -13.69 -10.03
CA ALA A 27 -2.28 -14.63 -11.12
C ALA A 27 -2.59 -14.01 -12.49
N ALA A 28 -3.75 -13.35 -12.64
CA ALA A 28 -4.14 -12.68 -13.89
C ALA A 28 -3.17 -11.57 -14.28
N GLN A 29 -2.62 -10.84 -13.31
CA GLN A 29 -1.60 -9.81 -13.52
C GLN A 29 -0.19 -10.38 -13.71
N GLY A 30 0.05 -11.65 -13.43
CA GLY A 30 1.38 -12.26 -13.44
C GLY A 30 2.31 -11.65 -12.39
N ALA A 31 1.75 -11.33 -11.21
CA ALA A 31 2.52 -10.69 -10.14
C ALA A 31 3.47 -11.68 -9.46
N ASP A 32 4.74 -11.31 -9.38
CA ASP A 32 5.78 -12.06 -8.68
C ASP A 32 5.80 -11.77 -7.17
N LEU A 33 5.33 -10.59 -6.76
CA LEU A 33 5.25 -10.18 -5.36
C LEU A 33 4.09 -9.19 -5.19
N VAL A 34 3.37 -9.32 -4.08
CA VAL A 34 2.21 -8.49 -3.73
C VAL A 34 2.49 -7.69 -2.48
N ILE A 35 2.31 -6.38 -2.56
CA ILE A 35 2.40 -5.45 -1.43
C ILE A 35 1.01 -4.82 -1.24
N ALA A 36 0.62 -4.47 -0.03
CA ALA A 36 -0.63 -3.77 0.24
C ALA A 36 -0.49 -2.77 1.38
N ASN A 37 -1.17 -1.62 1.30
CA ASN A 37 -1.30 -0.75 2.45
C ASN A 37 -2.49 -1.19 3.31
N GLY A 38 -2.22 -1.55 4.57
CA GLY A 38 -3.20 -2.12 5.50
C GLY A 38 -3.59 -1.21 6.65
N GLU A 39 -3.19 0.08 6.64
CA GLU A 39 -3.36 0.96 7.80
C GLU A 39 -4.82 1.15 8.24
N ASN A 40 -5.78 1.05 7.30
CA ASN A 40 -7.20 1.29 7.55
C ASN A 40 -8.02 -0.01 7.66
N ALA A 41 -7.35 -1.16 7.78
CA ALA A 41 -7.99 -2.47 7.77
C ALA A 41 -8.94 -2.72 8.95
N ALA A 42 -8.67 -2.16 10.13
CA ALA A 42 -9.44 -2.40 11.36
C ALA A 42 -10.56 -1.38 11.55
N GLY A 43 -11.65 -1.51 10.79
CA GLY A 43 -12.82 -0.65 10.92
C GLY A 43 -12.59 0.77 10.41
N GLY A 44 -11.68 0.93 9.44
CA GLY A 44 -11.38 2.19 8.79
C GLY A 44 -10.21 2.99 9.40
N ALA A 45 -9.62 2.51 10.51
CA ALA A 45 -8.42 3.12 11.10
C ALA A 45 -7.65 2.08 11.93
N GLY A 46 -6.35 1.96 11.66
CA GLY A 46 -5.46 1.01 12.29
C GLY A 46 -5.55 -0.41 11.75
N ILE A 47 -4.70 -1.29 12.27
CA ILE A 47 -4.62 -2.70 11.92
C ILE A 47 -4.51 -3.54 13.18
N THR A 48 -5.26 -4.65 13.27
CA THR A 48 -5.15 -5.64 14.35
C THR A 48 -4.27 -6.81 13.93
N ARG A 49 -3.84 -7.64 14.87
CA ARG A 49 -3.11 -8.89 14.56
C ARG A 49 -3.91 -9.78 13.62
N ASP A 50 -5.21 -9.95 13.91
CA ASP A 50 -6.08 -10.80 13.09
C ASP A 50 -6.24 -10.25 11.67
N ASN A 51 -6.37 -8.92 11.52
CA ASN A 51 -6.43 -8.30 10.20
C ASN A 51 -5.12 -8.45 9.41
N ALA A 52 -3.97 -8.28 10.06
CA ALA A 52 -2.67 -8.51 9.43
C ALA A 52 -2.54 -9.97 8.95
N ASN A 53 -2.89 -10.93 9.80
CA ASN A 53 -2.88 -12.36 9.46
C ASN A 53 -3.85 -12.68 8.31
N GLU A 54 -5.07 -12.10 8.32
CA GLU A 54 -6.04 -12.26 7.23
C GLU A 54 -5.47 -11.78 5.89
N ILE A 55 -4.88 -10.58 5.87
CA ILE A 55 -4.31 -9.96 4.66
C ILE A 55 -3.10 -10.77 4.15
N LEU A 56 -2.18 -11.16 5.02
CA LEU A 56 -1.02 -11.99 4.67
C LEU A 56 -1.45 -13.37 4.14
N SER A 57 -2.44 -14.00 4.76
CA SER A 57 -2.98 -15.30 4.35
C SER A 57 -3.71 -15.23 3.00
N ALA A 58 -4.23 -14.06 2.63
CA ALA A 58 -4.84 -13.83 1.33
C ALA A 58 -3.83 -13.78 0.18
N GLY A 59 -2.53 -13.68 0.48
CA GLY A 59 -1.45 -13.69 -0.50
C GLY A 59 -0.68 -12.38 -0.64
N VAL A 60 -0.83 -11.45 0.30
CA VAL A 60 0.03 -10.29 0.43
C VAL A 60 1.37 -10.73 1.04
N ASP A 61 2.47 -10.32 0.44
CA ASP A 61 3.82 -10.67 0.88
C ASP A 61 4.36 -9.66 1.91
N VAL A 62 4.03 -8.36 1.75
CA VAL A 62 4.42 -7.28 2.68
C VAL A 62 3.26 -6.29 2.83
N ILE A 63 2.99 -5.88 4.06
CA ILE A 63 1.99 -4.86 4.39
C ILE A 63 2.71 -3.56 4.77
N THR A 64 2.38 -2.45 4.11
CA THR A 64 2.75 -1.09 4.52
C THR A 64 1.63 -0.47 5.35
N SER A 65 1.91 0.65 6.00
CA SER A 65 0.94 1.39 6.78
C SER A 65 1.17 2.91 6.69
N GLY A 66 0.56 3.67 7.59
CA GLY A 66 0.65 5.13 7.61
C GLY A 66 0.37 5.73 8.99
N ASN A 67 -0.33 6.87 9.02
CA ASN A 67 -0.58 7.63 10.25
C ASN A 67 -1.52 6.92 11.24
N HIS A 68 -2.34 5.98 10.78
CA HIS A 68 -3.25 5.21 11.63
C HIS A 68 -2.63 3.92 12.21
N VAL A 69 -1.35 3.64 11.97
CA VAL A 69 -0.69 2.39 12.40
C VAL A 69 -0.84 2.11 13.90
N TRP A 70 -0.95 3.16 14.74
CA TRP A 70 -1.06 3.07 16.21
C TRP A 70 -2.48 3.22 16.75
N ASP A 71 -3.50 3.36 15.90
CA ASP A 71 -4.88 3.56 16.34
C ASP A 71 -5.47 2.33 17.06
N LYS A 72 -4.89 1.16 16.85
CA LYS A 72 -5.16 -0.04 17.64
C LYS A 72 -4.02 -0.31 18.61
N ARG A 73 -4.30 -0.23 19.91
CA ARG A 73 -3.29 -0.41 20.96
C ARG A 73 -2.52 -1.73 20.83
N GLU A 74 -3.19 -2.80 20.45
CA GLU A 74 -2.57 -4.11 20.27
C GLU A 74 -1.48 -4.13 19.19
N THR A 75 -1.48 -3.17 18.24
CA THR A 75 -0.42 -3.08 17.22
C THR A 75 0.95 -2.92 17.85
N LEU A 76 1.05 -2.16 18.93
CA LEU A 76 2.30 -2.00 19.70
C LEU A 76 2.84 -3.33 20.23
N GLU A 77 1.96 -4.29 20.52
CA GLU A 77 2.32 -5.57 21.15
C GLU A 77 2.79 -6.62 20.14
N PHE A 78 2.37 -6.52 18.85
CA PHE A 78 2.68 -7.57 17.90
C PHE A 78 3.53 -7.14 16.70
N ILE A 79 3.57 -5.85 16.35
CA ILE A 79 4.25 -5.38 15.13
C ILE A 79 5.75 -5.73 15.12
N GLY A 80 6.38 -5.78 16.30
CA GLY A 80 7.79 -6.18 16.41
C GLY A 80 8.06 -7.66 16.10
N ALA A 81 7.04 -8.51 16.14
CA ALA A 81 7.14 -9.94 15.84
C ALA A 81 6.72 -10.31 14.40
N GLU A 82 6.15 -9.37 13.63
CA GLU A 82 5.77 -9.61 12.24
C GLU A 82 6.56 -8.69 11.30
N PRO A 83 7.72 -9.14 10.78
CA PRO A 83 8.61 -8.30 9.97
C PRO A 83 8.01 -7.89 8.62
N ARG A 84 6.93 -8.54 8.18
CA ARG A 84 6.23 -8.20 6.93
C ARG A 84 5.17 -7.12 7.11
N LEU A 85 4.91 -6.67 8.35
CA LEU A 85 4.07 -5.51 8.63
C LEU A 85 4.98 -4.31 8.94
N LEU A 86 4.99 -3.33 8.05
CA LEU A 86 5.82 -2.15 8.16
C LEU A 86 5.04 -0.99 8.76
N ARG A 87 5.68 -0.26 9.67
CA ARG A 87 5.30 1.10 10.02
C ARG A 87 6.08 2.10 9.19
N PRO A 88 5.67 3.36 9.09
CA PRO A 88 6.54 4.38 8.50
C PRO A 88 7.92 4.42 9.17
N ALA A 89 8.98 4.33 8.36
CA ALA A 89 10.36 4.23 8.82
C ALA A 89 10.81 5.47 9.60
N ASN A 90 10.22 6.62 9.30
CA ASN A 90 10.57 7.91 9.87
C ASN A 90 9.89 8.22 11.22
N TYR A 91 9.29 7.24 11.90
CA TYR A 91 9.03 7.34 13.34
C TYR A 91 10.34 7.36 14.12
N PRO A 92 10.38 8.00 15.30
CA PRO A 92 11.58 8.10 16.13
C PRO A 92 12.24 6.74 16.43
N ALA A 93 13.55 6.75 16.67
CA ALA A 93 14.29 5.56 17.07
C ALA A 93 13.70 4.92 18.33
N GLY A 94 13.65 3.57 18.34
CA GLY A 94 13.04 2.80 19.43
C GLY A 94 11.55 2.53 19.27
N THR A 95 10.88 3.11 18.28
CA THR A 95 9.50 2.75 17.94
C THR A 95 9.42 1.29 17.49
N PRO A 96 8.48 0.46 18.02
CA PRO A 96 8.36 -0.95 17.66
C PRO A 96 8.13 -1.17 16.16
N GLY A 97 8.53 -2.34 15.66
CA GLY A 97 8.36 -2.73 14.26
C GLY A 97 9.41 -2.18 13.32
N LEU A 98 9.32 -2.59 12.07
CA LEU A 98 10.27 -2.23 11.01
C LEU A 98 9.68 -1.18 10.07
N GLY A 99 10.53 -0.35 9.47
CA GLY A 99 10.15 0.60 8.42
C GLY A 99 10.48 0.12 7.00
N SER A 100 11.26 -0.97 6.90
CA SER A 100 11.55 -1.63 5.63
C SER A 100 11.79 -3.13 5.83
N HIS A 101 11.58 -3.91 4.76
CA HIS A 101 11.74 -5.36 4.74
C HIS A 101 12.24 -5.84 3.37
N VAL A 102 13.03 -6.90 3.35
CA VAL A 102 13.43 -7.57 2.11
C VAL A 102 12.66 -8.87 1.98
N ALA A 103 11.77 -8.92 0.98
CA ALA A 103 10.99 -10.09 0.64
C ALA A 103 11.56 -10.80 -0.60
N ARG A 104 11.39 -12.11 -0.66
CA ARG A 104 11.75 -12.91 -1.83
C ARG A 104 10.52 -13.12 -2.70
N SER A 105 10.58 -12.68 -3.95
CA SER A 105 9.52 -12.88 -4.93
C SER A 105 9.39 -14.36 -5.37
N ARG A 106 8.29 -14.70 -6.05
CA ARG A 106 8.07 -16.04 -6.63
C ARG A 106 9.15 -16.41 -7.65
N SER A 107 9.70 -15.43 -8.36
CA SER A 107 10.82 -15.62 -9.31
C SER A 107 12.20 -15.67 -8.63
N GLY A 108 12.27 -15.58 -7.29
CA GLY A 108 13.51 -15.65 -6.52
C GLY A 108 14.23 -14.31 -6.35
N VAL A 109 13.78 -13.24 -6.98
CA VAL A 109 14.35 -11.88 -6.88
C VAL A 109 14.08 -11.30 -5.49
N LEU A 110 15.09 -10.66 -4.89
CA LEU A 110 14.94 -9.96 -3.60
C LEU A 110 14.39 -8.55 -3.84
N VAL A 111 13.31 -8.22 -3.14
CA VAL A 111 12.60 -6.95 -3.22
C VAL A 111 12.66 -6.25 -1.87
N GLY A 112 13.28 -5.09 -1.81
CA GLY A 112 13.23 -4.19 -0.66
C GLY A 112 11.94 -3.35 -0.71
N VAL A 113 11.13 -3.43 0.34
CA VAL A 113 9.95 -2.60 0.54
C VAL A 113 10.26 -1.60 1.63
N VAL A 114 10.10 -0.31 1.34
CA VAL A 114 10.32 0.80 2.27
C VAL A 114 9.01 1.57 2.43
N ASN A 115 8.62 1.83 3.66
CA ASN A 115 7.45 2.63 3.98
C ASN A 115 7.90 3.92 4.69
N VAL A 116 7.51 5.07 4.16
CA VAL A 116 7.75 6.38 4.79
C VAL A 116 6.47 7.21 4.85
N MET A 117 6.39 8.14 5.77
CA MET A 117 5.24 9.03 5.92
C MET A 117 5.66 10.49 5.76
N GLY A 118 4.84 11.26 5.04
CA GLY A 118 4.99 12.70 4.91
C GLY A 118 4.76 13.43 6.25
N ARG A 119 5.09 14.72 6.28
CA ARG A 119 4.95 15.58 7.46
C ARG A 119 3.97 16.73 7.26
N VAL A 120 3.65 17.04 6.01
CA VAL A 120 2.75 18.17 5.70
C VAL A 120 1.31 17.76 6.05
N PHE A 121 0.72 18.46 7.02
CA PHE A 121 -0.59 18.17 7.63
C PHE A 121 -0.70 16.82 8.36
N LEU A 122 0.42 16.16 8.61
CA LEU A 122 0.53 14.90 9.36
C LEU A 122 1.40 15.10 10.62
N HIS A 123 1.79 14.01 11.27
CA HIS A 123 2.59 14.06 12.48
C HIS A 123 4.00 14.62 12.21
N ALA A 124 4.51 15.42 13.14
CA ALA A 124 5.88 15.91 13.14
C ALA A 124 6.85 14.78 13.55
N ILE A 125 7.28 14.00 12.56
CA ILE A 125 8.26 12.91 12.70
C ILE A 125 9.53 13.21 11.89
N ASP A 126 10.51 12.30 11.86
CA ASP A 126 11.76 12.50 11.17
C ASP A 126 11.58 12.77 9.65
N ASP A 127 12.59 13.35 9.02
CA ASP A 127 12.59 13.72 7.61
C ASP A 127 12.44 12.49 6.70
N PRO A 128 11.34 12.38 5.91
CA PRO A 128 11.09 11.20 5.08
C PRO A 128 12.11 11.02 3.96
N PHE A 129 12.73 12.08 3.44
CA PHE A 129 13.71 12.00 2.34
C PHE A 129 15.00 11.33 2.81
N ARG A 130 15.56 11.80 3.92
CA ARG A 130 16.79 11.25 4.50
C ARG A 130 16.58 9.84 5.06
N VAL A 131 15.41 9.61 5.67
CA VAL A 131 15.09 8.28 6.18
C VAL A 131 14.87 7.29 5.04
N ALA A 132 14.22 7.69 3.96
CA ALA A 132 14.08 6.84 2.77
C ALA A 132 15.45 6.43 2.22
N GLU A 133 16.40 7.36 2.05
CA GLU A 133 17.77 7.03 1.59
C GLU A 133 18.42 5.98 2.49
N ARG A 134 18.41 6.18 3.80
CA ARG A 134 19.00 5.24 4.76
C ARG A 134 18.36 3.85 4.66
N GLU A 135 17.04 3.76 4.57
CA GLU A 135 16.36 2.48 4.45
C GLU A 135 16.58 1.81 3.09
N ILE A 136 16.71 2.59 2.01
CA ILE A 136 17.08 2.09 0.68
C ILE A 136 18.50 1.48 0.71
N GLU A 137 19.46 2.17 1.30
CA GLU A 137 20.81 1.62 1.48
C GLU A 137 20.79 0.32 2.31
N ARG A 138 19.99 0.28 3.38
CA ARG A 138 19.84 -0.91 4.22
C ARG A 138 19.32 -2.10 3.42
N VAL A 139 18.17 -1.96 2.73
CA VAL A 139 17.61 -3.08 1.98
C VAL A 139 18.51 -3.52 0.81
N ARG A 140 19.28 -2.61 0.22
CA ARG A 140 20.28 -2.95 -0.81
C ARG A 140 21.46 -3.74 -0.23
N ASN A 141 21.95 -3.38 0.94
CA ASN A 141 22.97 -4.14 1.66
C ASN A 141 22.46 -5.54 2.06
N ASP A 142 21.16 -5.69 2.30
CA ASP A 142 20.49 -6.96 2.52
C ASP A 142 20.19 -7.74 1.21
N GLY A 143 20.69 -7.24 0.06
CA GLY A 143 20.67 -7.90 -1.24
C GLY A 143 19.46 -7.58 -2.14
N ALA A 144 18.65 -6.58 -1.82
CA ALA A 144 17.51 -6.21 -2.66
C ALA A 144 17.97 -5.64 -4.01
N GLN A 145 17.50 -6.26 -5.10
CA GLN A 145 17.71 -5.83 -6.49
C GLN A 145 16.66 -4.82 -6.92
N ILE A 146 15.44 -5.00 -6.46
CA ILE A 146 14.27 -4.15 -6.69
C ILE A 146 13.97 -3.41 -5.39
N VAL A 147 13.68 -2.12 -5.46
CA VAL A 147 13.28 -1.32 -4.30
C VAL A 147 11.97 -0.60 -4.58
N PHE A 148 10.96 -0.89 -3.77
CA PHE A 148 9.66 -0.25 -3.79
C PHE A 148 9.50 0.66 -2.56
N VAL A 149 9.04 1.89 -2.76
CA VAL A 149 8.79 2.88 -1.71
C VAL A 149 7.31 3.25 -1.70
N ASP A 150 6.63 3.03 -0.57
CA ASP A 150 5.31 3.60 -0.27
C ASP A 150 5.51 4.90 0.51
N ILE A 151 5.10 6.02 -0.10
CA ILE A 151 5.03 7.34 0.55
C ILE A 151 3.59 7.63 0.99
N HIS A 152 3.32 7.44 2.26
CA HIS A 152 2.03 7.73 2.87
C HIS A 152 1.95 9.21 3.26
N ALA A 153 1.33 10.05 2.44
CA ALA A 153 1.34 11.50 2.64
C ALA A 153 0.06 12.20 2.15
N GLU A 154 -0.31 13.29 2.82
CA GLU A 154 -1.47 14.10 2.46
C GLU A 154 -1.23 14.90 1.18
N THR A 155 -0.07 15.56 1.05
CA THR A 155 0.14 16.52 -0.03
C THR A 155 0.78 15.90 -1.25
N THR A 156 0.23 16.20 -2.42
CA THR A 156 0.79 15.77 -3.71
C THR A 156 2.19 16.29 -3.95
N SER A 157 2.49 17.52 -3.47
CA SER A 157 3.81 18.14 -3.63
C SER A 157 4.91 17.38 -2.88
N GLU A 158 4.64 16.88 -1.67
CA GLU A 158 5.61 16.08 -0.90
C GLU A 158 5.83 14.71 -1.56
N LYS A 159 4.77 14.06 -2.04
CA LYS A 159 4.86 12.80 -2.80
C LYS A 159 5.68 12.97 -4.08
N MET A 160 5.35 13.98 -4.89
CA MET A 160 6.09 14.26 -6.14
C MET A 160 7.55 14.60 -5.87
N ALA A 161 7.83 15.41 -4.85
CA ALA A 161 9.19 15.78 -4.48
C ALA A 161 10.01 14.53 -4.09
N LEU A 162 9.45 13.61 -3.32
CA LEU A 162 10.13 12.35 -2.98
C LEU A 162 10.34 11.48 -4.23
N GLY A 163 9.36 11.40 -5.13
CA GLY A 163 9.50 10.69 -6.40
C GLY A 163 10.69 11.19 -7.22
N TRP A 164 10.80 12.52 -7.41
CA TRP A 164 11.93 13.13 -8.12
C TRP A 164 13.26 12.96 -7.38
N TYR A 165 13.26 13.07 -6.06
CA TYR A 165 14.45 12.89 -5.23
C TYR A 165 15.05 11.48 -5.33
N LEU A 166 14.18 10.48 -5.47
CA LEU A 166 14.55 9.07 -5.56
C LEU A 166 14.64 8.56 -7.00
N ASP A 167 14.42 9.42 -8.02
CA ASP A 167 14.48 8.99 -9.41
C ASP A 167 15.85 8.41 -9.78
N GLY A 168 15.83 7.20 -10.34
CA GLY A 168 17.04 6.42 -10.65
C GLY A 168 17.68 5.70 -9.45
N LYS A 169 17.23 5.99 -8.21
CA LYS A 169 17.73 5.33 -6.99
C LYS A 169 16.86 4.12 -6.60
N VAL A 170 15.60 4.07 -7.02
CA VAL A 170 14.65 3.00 -6.68
C VAL A 170 13.85 2.58 -7.92
N THR A 171 13.22 1.42 -7.82
CA THR A 171 12.34 0.91 -8.88
C THR A 171 11.03 1.67 -8.96
N ALA A 172 10.43 1.98 -7.81
CA ALA A 172 9.15 2.66 -7.75
C ALA A 172 8.98 3.51 -6.49
N VAL A 173 8.27 4.63 -6.64
CA VAL A 173 7.72 5.44 -5.57
C VAL A 173 6.22 5.59 -5.82
N VAL A 174 5.39 5.09 -4.91
CA VAL A 174 3.93 5.12 -5.03
C VAL A 174 3.35 5.77 -3.78
N GLY A 175 2.41 6.70 -3.98
CA GLY A 175 1.75 7.39 -2.88
C GLY A 175 0.47 6.70 -2.41
N THR A 176 0.15 6.87 -1.12
CA THR A 176 -1.05 6.42 -0.43
C THR A 176 -1.62 7.54 0.45
N HIS A 177 -2.68 7.32 1.20
CA HIS A 177 -3.33 8.18 2.18
C HIS A 177 -4.58 8.90 1.69
N THR A 178 -4.60 9.51 0.51
CA THR A 178 -5.74 10.34 0.11
C THR A 178 -6.94 9.52 -0.35
N HIS A 179 -6.76 8.21 -0.56
CA HIS A 179 -7.80 7.24 -0.98
C HIS A 179 -8.36 7.47 -2.39
N VAL A 180 -7.89 8.50 -3.10
CA VAL A 180 -8.35 8.82 -4.47
C VAL A 180 -7.23 8.48 -5.46
N GLN A 181 -7.47 7.51 -6.33
CA GLN A 181 -6.49 7.11 -7.33
C GLN A 181 -6.23 8.25 -8.32
N THR A 182 -4.97 8.69 -8.41
CA THR A 182 -4.57 9.71 -9.38
C THR A 182 -4.27 9.10 -10.76
N ALA A 183 -4.18 9.93 -11.80
CA ALA A 183 -4.01 9.49 -13.18
C ALA A 183 -2.67 10.01 -13.77
N ASP A 184 -1.64 10.01 -12.93
CA ASP A 184 -0.33 10.56 -13.27
C ASP A 184 0.79 9.50 -13.28
N GLU A 185 0.40 8.22 -13.43
CA GLU A 185 1.34 7.11 -13.54
C GLU A 185 2.33 7.32 -14.68
N ARG A 186 3.61 7.16 -14.39
CA ARG A 186 4.69 7.36 -15.36
C ARG A 186 6.00 6.72 -14.92
N ILE A 187 6.90 6.54 -15.88
CA ILE A 187 8.31 6.25 -15.60
C ILE A 187 9.06 7.59 -15.64
N LEU A 188 9.74 7.93 -14.55
CA LEU A 188 10.61 9.10 -14.48
C LEU A 188 11.89 8.90 -15.30
N PRO A 189 12.61 9.97 -15.69
CA PRO A 189 13.78 9.88 -16.58
C PRO A 189 14.89 8.94 -16.09
N GLY A 190 15.09 8.80 -14.78
CA GLY A 190 16.06 7.87 -14.18
C GLY A 190 15.63 6.40 -14.20
N GLY A 191 14.36 6.12 -14.54
CA GLY A 191 13.81 4.78 -14.63
C GLY A 191 12.98 4.35 -13.40
N THR A 192 12.60 5.28 -12.54
CA THR A 192 11.70 5.03 -11.41
C THR A 192 10.24 5.14 -11.83
N ALA A 193 9.42 4.12 -11.55
CA ALA A 193 7.97 4.21 -11.69
C ALA A 193 7.39 5.13 -10.59
N TYR A 194 6.46 6.00 -10.98
CA TYR A 194 5.84 6.96 -10.07
C TYR A 194 4.33 7.03 -10.25
N LEU A 195 3.60 7.10 -9.14
CA LEU A 195 2.17 7.43 -9.07
C LEU A 195 1.91 8.23 -7.78
N THR A 196 1.21 9.37 -7.89
CA THR A 196 0.94 10.25 -6.74
C THR A 196 0.07 9.58 -5.67
N ASP A 197 -1.00 8.89 -6.05
CA ASP A 197 -1.81 8.12 -5.11
C ASP A 197 -2.44 6.89 -5.79
N VAL A 198 -2.31 5.76 -5.15
CA VAL A 198 -2.82 4.50 -5.68
C VAL A 198 -4.32 4.31 -5.43
N GLY A 199 -4.90 5.14 -4.58
CA GLY A 199 -6.29 5.04 -4.15
C GLY A 199 -6.52 4.00 -3.06
N MET A 200 -7.76 3.69 -2.77
CA MET A 200 -8.15 2.74 -1.72
C MET A 200 -8.80 1.48 -2.26
N THR A 201 -8.69 0.41 -1.48
CA THR A 201 -9.42 -0.84 -1.66
C THR A 201 -10.49 -0.94 -0.58
N GLY A 202 -11.76 -0.79 -0.98
CA GLY A 202 -12.87 -0.71 -0.02
C GLY A 202 -14.14 -0.10 -0.61
N PRO A 203 -15.03 0.42 0.24
CA PRO A 203 -16.33 0.93 -0.18
C PRO A 203 -16.22 2.35 -0.77
N HIS A 204 -16.71 2.52 -2.00
CA HIS A 204 -16.68 3.80 -2.72
C HIS A 204 -18.02 4.55 -2.65
N ASP A 205 -19.11 3.94 -2.16
CA ASP A 205 -20.38 4.64 -1.90
C ASP A 205 -20.32 5.45 -0.57
N GLY A 206 -19.34 6.34 -0.50
CA GLY A 206 -19.05 7.15 0.68
C GLY A 206 -18.04 8.25 0.39
N VAL A 207 -17.46 8.83 1.44
CA VAL A 207 -16.39 9.82 1.34
C VAL A 207 -15.09 9.18 1.82
N ILE A 208 -14.18 8.93 0.89
CA ILE A 208 -12.89 8.26 1.15
C ILE A 208 -13.02 6.97 2.00
N GLY A 209 -14.08 6.17 1.72
CA GLY A 209 -14.34 4.90 2.40
C GLY A 209 -15.23 4.98 3.64
N MET A 210 -15.60 6.19 4.10
CA MET A 210 -16.45 6.40 5.27
C MET A 210 -17.88 6.76 4.88
N ASP A 211 -18.84 6.49 5.79
CA ASP A 211 -20.25 6.81 5.60
C ASP A 211 -20.43 8.29 5.28
N ARG A 212 -21.08 8.57 4.14
CA ARG A 212 -21.25 9.93 3.62
C ARG A 212 -22.09 10.83 4.51
N VAL A 213 -23.10 10.27 5.20
CA VAL A 213 -24.01 11.08 6.05
C VAL A 213 -23.24 11.63 7.24
N ALA A 214 -22.45 10.79 7.91
CA ALA A 214 -21.63 11.18 9.03
C ALA A 214 -20.56 12.21 8.64
N VAL A 215 -19.88 11.98 7.49
CA VAL A 215 -18.85 12.89 7.00
C VAL A 215 -19.43 14.26 6.63
N ILE A 216 -20.53 14.30 5.89
CA ILE A 216 -21.20 15.56 5.51
C ILE A 216 -21.65 16.32 6.78
N ALA A 217 -22.27 15.62 7.73
CA ALA A 217 -22.72 16.22 8.99
C ALA A 217 -21.56 16.89 9.74
N ARG A 218 -20.36 16.24 9.77
CA ARG A 218 -19.16 16.83 10.38
C ARG A 218 -18.70 18.10 9.65
N PHE A 219 -18.67 18.09 8.31
CA PHE A 219 -18.27 19.27 7.55
C PHE A 219 -19.25 20.43 7.72
N MET A 220 -20.53 20.17 7.80
CA MET A 220 -21.56 21.21 7.96
C MET A 220 -21.62 21.78 9.39
N SER A 221 -21.38 20.96 10.42
CA SER A 221 -21.53 21.37 11.82
C SER A 221 -20.21 21.75 12.50
N GLY A 222 -19.07 21.25 12.01
CA GLY A 222 -17.78 21.35 12.69
C GLY A 222 -17.69 20.51 13.96
N LEU A 223 -18.74 19.75 14.33
CA LEU A 223 -18.77 18.95 15.55
C LEU A 223 -18.14 17.58 15.36
N PRO A 224 -17.56 16.97 16.40
CA PRO A 224 -17.05 15.61 16.34
C PRO A 224 -18.18 14.61 16.00
N VAL A 225 -17.95 13.79 14.99
CA VAL A 225 -18.84 12.69 14.60
C VAL A 225 -17.99 11.42 14.47
N ARG A 226 -18.51 10.30 14.99
CA ARG A 226 -17.86 9.00 14.79
C ARG A 226 -18.05 8.57 13.34
N PHE A 227 -16.94 8.24 12.67
CA PHE A 227 -16.97 7.68 11.33
C PHE A 227 -17.00 6.15 11.39
N GLU A 228 -17.77 5.57 10.47
CA GLU A 228 -17.80 4.14 10.20
C GLU A 228 -17.57 3.90 8.71
N PRO A 229 -16.93 2.79 8.31
CA PRO A 229 -16.78 2.48 6.90
C PRO A 229 -18.14 2.41 6.18
N ALA A 230 -18.20 2.95 4.98
CA ALA A 230 -19.35 2.77 4.09
C ALA A 230 -19.49 1.29 3.69
N THR A 231 -20.63 0.92 3.06
CA THR A 231 -20.94 -0.49 2.74
C THR A 231 -21.16 -0.77 1.26
N GLY A 232 -21.32 0.26 0.43
CA GLY A 232 -21.67 0.10 -0.98
C GLY A 232 -20.48 0.30 -1.93
N ASP A 233 -20.65 -0.18 -3.19
CA ASP A 233 -19.71 0.03 -4.31
C ASP A 233 -18.26 -0.35 -3.94
N ALA A 234 -18.06 -1.61 -3.53
CA ALA A 234 -16.74 -2.10 -3.18
C ALA A 234 -15.84 -2.20 -4.42
N ARG A 235 -14.67 -1.57 -4.38
CA ARG A 235 -13.67 -1.56 -5.45
C ARG A 235 -12.28 -1.85 -4.91
N LEU A 236 -11.44 -2.45 -5.74
CA LEU A 236 -10.02 -2.63 -5.49
C LEU A 236 -9.23 -1.69 -6.38
N HIS A 237 -8.49 -0.78 -5.76
CA HIS A 237 -7.50 0.02 -6.45
C HIS A 237 -6.10 -0.48 -6.15
N GLY A 238 -5.24 -0.39 -7.14
CA GLY A 238 -3.86 -0.82 -7.06
C GLY A 238 -3.05 -0.31 -8.24
N VAL A 239 -1.82 -0.78 -8.32
CA VAL A 239 -0.91 -0.52 -9.43
C VAL A 239 -0.05 -1.75 -9.68
N THR A 240 0.20 -2.07 -10.94
CA THR A 240 1.25 -3.03 -11.33
C THR A 240 2.48 -2.29 -11.81
N ILE A 241 3.65 -2.80 -11.46
CA ILE A 241 4.95 -2.26 -11.86
C ILE A 241 5.76 -3.40 -12.45
N THR A 242 6.13 -3.27 -13.71
CA THR A 242 7.08 -4.19 -14.36
C THR A 242 8.48 -3.62 -14.24
N ALA A 243 9.42 -4.45 -13.79
CA ALA A 243 10.80 -4.05 -13.57
C ALA A 243 11.79 -5.07 -14.13
N ASP A 244 12.92 -4.58 -14.58
CA ASP A 244 14.08 -5.38 -14.93
C ASP A 244 14.87 -5.71 -13.67
N PRO A 245 14.97 -6.99 -13.26
CA PRO A 245 15.68 -7.37 -12.04
C PRO A 245 17.21 -7.19 -12.11
N ILE A 246 17.76 -7.02 -13.31
CA ILE A 246 19.20 -6.81 -13.51
C ILE A 246 19.56 -5.35 -13.23
N THR A 247 18.79 -4.43 -13.81
CA THR A 247 19.05 -2.98 -13.67
C THR A 247 18.34 -2.34 -12.49
N GLY A 248 17.31 -3.00 -11.94
CA GLY A 248 16.45 -2.45 -10.91
C GLY A 248 15.49 -1.37 -11.41
N LYS A 249 15.46 -1.08 -12.72
CA LYS A 249 14.63 -0.04 -13.31
C LYS A 249 13.23 -0.54 -13.65
N ALA A 250 12.25 0.31 -13.49
CA ALA A 250 10.89 0.06 -13.97
C ALA A 250 10.82 0.22 -15.49
N THR A 251 10.03 -0.64 -16.14
CA THR A 251 9.78 -0.62 -17.59
C THR A 251 8.32 -0.33 -17.91
N ALA A 252 7.41 -0.57 -16.97
CA ALA A 252 6.00 -0.19 -17.10
C ALA A 252 5.38 0.05 -15.71
N ILE A 253 4.36 0.89 -15.69
CA ILE A 253 3.47 1.11 -14.55
C ILE A 253 2.04 1.25 -15.08
N GLU A 254 1.10 0.52 -14.48
CA GLU A 254 -0.29 0.50 -14.92
C GLU A 254 -1.22 0.49 -13.70
N ARG A 255 -2.22 1.37 -13.70
CA ARG A 255 -3.24 1.39 -12.65
C ARG A 255 -4.15 0.18 -12.73
N VAL A 256 -4.55 -0.32 -11.58
CA VAL A 256 -5.60 -1.32 -11.40
C VAL A 256 -6.77 -0.64 -10.69
N ALA A 257 -7.95 -0.66 -11.31
CA ALA A 257 -9.19 -0.14 -10.74
C ALA A 257 -10.32 -1.09 -11.15
N LEU A 258 -10.75 -1.95 -10.21
CA LEU A 258 -11.71 -3.02 -10.47
C LEU A 258 -12.87 -2.97 -9.49
N THR A 259 -14.08 -3.11 -10.02
CA THR A 259 -15.30 -3.33 -9.21
C THR A 259 -15.33 -4.75 -8.65
N GLU A 260 -16.16 -4.99 -7.62
CA GLU A 260 -16.34 -6.33 -7.06
C GLU A 260 -16.82 -7.33 -8.13
N ASP A 261 -17.70 -6.91 -9.06
CA ASP A 261 -18.18 -7.77 -10.16
C ASP A 261 -17.04 -8.19 -11.10
N GLN A 262 -16.18 -7.24 -11.49
CA GLN A 262 -15.00 -7.54 -12.32
C GLN A 262 -14.01 -8.49 -11.62
N LEU A 263 -13.81 -8.30 -10.31
CA LEU A 263 -12.98 -9.18 -9.49
C LEU A 263 -13.58 -10.59 -9.39
N LYS A 264 -14.90 -10.68 -9.25
CA LYS A 264 -15.62 -11.96 -9.24
C LYS A 264 -15.45 -12.70 -10.55
N GLU A 265 -15.63 -12.02 -11.69
CA GLU A 265 -15.40 -12.63 -13.01
C GLU A 265 -13.97 -13.20 -13.15
N LEU A 266 -12.95 -12.46 -12.68
CA LEU A 266 -11.57 -12.96 -12.69
C LEU A 266 -11.41 -14.22 -11.82
N THR A 267 -12.05 -14.25 -10.66
CA THR A 267 -11.99 -15.38 -9.73
C THR A 267 -12.69 -16.62 -10.31
N ASP A 268 -13.86 -16.42 -10.91
CA ASP A 268 -14.63 -17.50 -11.54
C ASP A 268 -13.86 -18.11 -12.72
N ARG A 269 -13.22 -17.28 -13.56
CA ARG A 269 -12.35 -17.74 -14.66
C ARG A 269 -11.13 -18.54 -14.14
N ALA A 270 -10.49 -18.05 -13.08
CA ALA A 270 -9.35 -18.74 -12.48
C ALA A 270 -9.74 -20.12 -11.90
N SER A 271 -10.95 -20.23 -11.36
CA SER A 271 -11.48 -21.49 -10.80
C SER A 271 -11.95 -22.48 -11.87
N ALA A 272 -12.25 -22.01 -13.08
CA ALA A 272 -12.71 -22.84 -14.20
C ALA A 272 -11.57 -23.51 -14.97
N VAL A 273 -10.31 -23.11 -14.75
CA VAL A 273 -9.14 -23.75 -15.36
C VAL A 273 -8.76 -24.97 -14.53
N PRO A 274 -8.85 -26.23 -15.08
CA PRO A 274 -8.46 -27.41 -14.32
C PRO A 274 -6.97 -27.29 -13.91
N ALA A 275 -6.66 -27.69 -12.69
CA ALA A 275 -5.26 -27.87 -12.30
C ALA A 275 -4.64 -28.96 -13.19
N VAL A 276 -3.66 -28.57 -14.01
CA VAL A 276 -2.87 -29.48 -14.86
C VAL A 276 -1.85 -30.21 -14.04
#